data_12a94fcfa54ce8fe9a5596d815dff560
#
_entry.id   12a94fcfa54ce8fe9a5596d815dff560
#
_cell.length_a   1.000
_cell.length_b   1.000
_cell.length_c   1.000
_cell.angle_alpha   90.00
_cell.angle_beta   90.00
_cell.angle_gamma   90.00
#
_symmetry.space_group_name_H-M   'P 1'
#
loop_
_entity.id
_entity.type
_entity.pdbx_description
1 polymer ?
#
loop_
_entity_poly.entity_id
_entity_poly.type
_entity_poly.pdbx_seq_one_letter_code
_entity_poly.pdbx_strand_id
1 'polypeptide(L)'
;MTEVDIIDDEFILTYNPPNDVFKEFVHLVSTTEGWAFQENDYDIWKNNYSKHWMVMIQQKGTDRYVASVSLARSDLQDGTPLFTVAFFYCLVDFRNRSFGKYLFDKIQSIYGDHNCFLFGVGTMWQWYEKRYGFKELSPYFHCSAVIQIENLKIPSGIKEVDGVTVEDLKYDSVSEYDKGICKMSRTKVINTWLMACGVHSKMAVDSNGNCVGFGAIREVSLNRLTISPLYSDCPEIAAMILKSILNSFEFSTFKSLSTIYPSTNLAIPFVLTPFCDGVFVTKEFCRSQFTQKIIKTDEKKVFGIRHCAHGYV
;
A
#
# COMPACT_ATOMS: atom_id res chain seq x y z
N MET A 1 10.96 -21.00 16.70
CA MET A 1 11.91 -20.11 17.39
C MET A 1 12.22 -18.98 16.44
N THR A 2 12.17 -17.74 16.91
CA THR A 2 12.58 -16.57 16.11
C THR A 2 14.09 -16.64 15.93
N GLU A 3 14.54 -16.59 14.68
CA GLU A 3 15.96 -16.53 14.37
C GLU A 3 16.54 -15.20 14.84
N VAL A 4 17.71 -15.21 15.50
CA VAL A 4 18.30 -14.02 16.12
C VAL A 4 19.80 -13.97 15.78
N ASP A 5 20.23 -12.83 15.23
CA ASP A 5 21.63 -12.49 15.01
C ASP A 5 22.08 -11.41 15.99
N ILE A 6 23.31 -11.49 16.49
CA ILE A 6 23.90 -10.47 17.36
C ILE A 6 24.47 -9.34 16.48
N ILE A 7 24.07 -8.10 16.72
CA ILE A 7 24.62 -6.91 16.07
C ILE A 7 25.83 -6.41 16.87
N ASP A 8 25.65 -6.18 18.16
CA ASP A 8 26.65 -5.72 19.12
C ASP A 8 26.25 -6.10 20.55
N ASP A 9 26.86 -5.50 21.56
CA ASP A 9 26.55 -5.78 22.96
C ASP A 9 25.15 -5.28 23.39
N GLU A 10 24.59 -4.28 22.71
CA GLU A 10 23.31 -3.65 23.06
C GLU A 10 22.14 -4.14 22.19
N PHE A 11 22.38 -4.64 20.97
CA PHE A 11 21.33 -4.89 19.98
C PHE A 11 21.43 -6.25 19.33
N ILE A 12 20.26 -6.78 18.98
CA ILE A 12 20.09 -8.02 18.23
C ILE A 12 19.18 -7.78 17.02
N LEU A 13 19.37 -8.61 16.01
CA LEU A 13 18.47 -8.70 14.86
C LEU A 13 17.49 -9.84 15.08
N THR A 14 16.22 -9.58 14.93
CA THR A 14 15.15 -10.58 15.03
C THR A 14 14.45 -10.72 13.69
N TYR A 15 14.10 -11.95 13.33
CA TYR A 15 13.38 -12.27 12.10
C TYR A 15 11.96 -12.72 12.43
N ASN A 16 11.01 -12.20 11.64
CA ASN A 16 9.60 -12.56 11.73
C ASN A 16 9.07 -12.52 13.19
N PRO A 17 9.13 -11.37 13.84
CA PRO A 17 8.68 -11.22 15.22
C PRO A 17 7.19 -11.60 15.36
N PRO A 18 6.71 -11.84 16.59
CA PRO A 18 5.29 -12.03 16.85
C PRO A 18 4.42 -10.85 16.38
N ASN A 19 3.13 -11.12 16.16
CA ASN A 19 2.21 -10.10 15.62
C ASN A 19 1.97 -8.91 16.56
N ASP A 20 2.03 -9.12 17.86
CA ASP A 20 1.91 -8.07 18.89
C ASP A 20 3.04 -7.04 18.77
N VAL A 21 4.27 -7.48 18.49
CA VAL A 21 5.40 -6.58 18.20
C VAL A 21 5.11 -5.71 16.98
N PHE A 22 4.55 -6.29 15.92
CA PHE A 22 4.18 -5.53 14.73
C PHE A 22 3.11 -4.48 15.05
N LYS A 23 2.08 -4.84 15.81
CA LYS A 23 0.99 -3.94 16.22
C LYS A 23 1.49 -2.73 16.99
N GLU A 24 2.35 -2.96 17.98
CA GLU A 24 2.96 -1.89 18.77
C GLU A 24 3.83 -0.99 17.90
N PHE A 25 4.63 -1.56 17.01
CA PHE A 25 5.50 -0.81 16.11
C PHE A 25 4.70 -0.03 15.07
N VAL A 26 3.60 -0.58 14.53
CA VAL A 26 2.65 0.13 13.65
C VAL A 26 2.04 1.33 14.36
N HIS A 27 1.59 1.16 15.61
CA HIS A 27 1.03 2.25 16.39
C HIS A 27 2.05 3.39 16.55
N LEU A 28 3.28 3.05 16.90
CA LEU A 28 4.38 4.00 17.03
C LEU A 28 4.67 4.75 15.73
N VAL A 29 4.84 4.03 14.61
CA VAL A 29 5.15 4.62 13.31
C VAL A 29 3.98 5.45 12.77
N SER A 30 2.75 5.01 13.01
CA SER A 30 1.56 5.77 12.62
C SER A 30 1.45 7.08 13.39
N THR A 31 1.80 7.08 14.68
CA THR A 31 1.77 8.28 15.52
C THR A 31 2.87 9.27 15.15
N THR A 32 4.06 8.79 14.84
CA THR A 32 5.24 9.65 14.56
C THR A 32 5.32 10.12 13.12
N GLU A 33 4.97 9.27 12.15
CA GLU A 33 5.14 9.54 10.71
C GLU A 33 3.80 9.62 9.94
N GLY A 34 2.69 9.34 10.61
CA GLY A 34 1.36 9.38 9.99
C GLY A 34 1.09 8.22 9.02
N TRP A 35 1.81 7.10 9.10
CA TRP A 35 1.58 5.97 8.20
C TRP A 35 0.21 5.33 8.40
N ALA A 36 -0.37 4.85 7.29
CA ALA A 36 -1.74 4.32 7.25
C ALA A 36 -1.72 2.79 7.15
N PHE A 37 -1.53 2.11 8.27
CA PHE A 37 -1.54 0.65 8.38
C PHE A 37 -2.72 0.14 9.21
N GLN A 38 -3.09 -1.13 8.98
CA GLN A 38 -3.89 -1.91 9.89
C GLN A 38 -2.99 -2.86 10.71
N GLU A 39 -3.43 -3.23 11.89
CA GLU A 39 -2.72 -4.16 12.76
C GLU A 39 -2.57 -5.58 12.16
N ASN A 40 -3.47 -5.95 11.25
CA ASN A 40 -3.48 -7.25 10.57
C ASN A 40 -2.70 -7.26 9.24
N ASP A 41 -2.10 -6.14 8.81
CA ASP A 41 -1.35 -6.08 7.56
C ASP A 41 -0.20 -7.09 7.52
N TYR A 42 0.47 -7.30 8.65
CA TYR A 42 1.56 -8.27 8.75
C TYR A 42 1.09 -9.71 8.52
N ASP A 43 -0.06 -10.10 9.06
CA ASP A 43 -0.63 -11.41 8.82
C ASP A 43 -1.01 -11.59 7.35
N ILE A 44 -1.57 -10.56 6.72
CA ILE A 44 -1.87 -10.59 5.30
C ILE A 44 -0.59 -10.82 4.50
N TRP A 45 0.49 -10.09 4.79
CA TRP A 45 1.76 -10.24 4.08
C TRP A 45 2.38 -11.62 4.29
N LYS A 46 2.53 -12.02 5.55
CA LYS A 46 3.17 -13.30 5.94
C LYS A 46 2.48 -14.52 5.33
N ASN A 47 1.14 -14.49 5.22
CA ASN A 47 0.36 -15.64 4.81
C ASN A 47 0.03 -15.68 3.31
N ASN A 48 0.19 -14.57 2.58
CA ASN A 48 -0.31 -14.48 1.22
C ASN A 48 0.77 -14.18 0.17
N TYR A 49 1.94 -13.68 0.54
CA TYR A 49 3.10 -13.66 -0.35
C TYR A 49 3.76 -15.04 -0.42
N SER A 50 4.47 -15.34 -1.51
CA SER A 50 5.17 -16.63 -1.65
C SER A 50 6.24 -16.80 -0.58
N LYS A 51 6.89 -15.70 -0.18
CA LYS A 51 7.75 -15.59 1.01
C LYS A 51 7.66 -14.16 1.56
N HIS A 52 7.77 -14.05 2.87
CA HIS A 52 7.83 -12.75 3.55
C HIS A 52 8.85 -12.82 4.69
N TRP A 53 9.62 -11.75 4.84
CA TRP A 53 10.57 -11.54 5.94
C TRP A 53 10.29 -10.18 6.57
N MET A 54 10.06 -10.17 7.87
CA MET A 54 10.11 -8.98 8.70
C MET A 54 11.41 -9.03 9.50
N VAL A 55 12.28 -8.06 9.31
CA VAL A 55 13.58 -7.99 9.99
C VAL A 55 13.58 -6.74 10.86
N MET A 56 13.83 -6.92 12.16
CA MET A 56 13.79 -5.84 13.13
C MET A 56 15.00 -5.83 14.03
N ILE A 57 15.41 -4.66 14.48
CA ILE A 57 16.47 -4.49 15.48
C ILE A 57 15.81 -4.27 16.84
N GLN A 58 16.16 -5.13 17.78
CA GLN A 58 15.68 -5.12 19.18
C GLN A 58 16.82 -4.77 20.12
N GLN A 59 16.55 -3.96 21.12
CA GLN A 59 17.47 -3.71 22.22
C GLN A 59 17.49 -4.91 23.16
N LYS A 60 18.68 -5.47 23.40
CA LYS A 60 18.86 -6.66 24.23
C LYS A 60 18.26 -6.50 25.63
N GLY A 61 17.62 -7.58 26.09
CA GLY A 61 17.03 -7.63 27.43
C GLY A 61 15.79 -6.75 27.60
N THR A 62 15.23 -6.23 26.51
CA THR A 62 14.00 -5.42 26.49
C THR A 62 13.09 -5.86 25.36
N ASP A 63 11.81 -5.42 25.41
CA ASP A 63 10.86 -5.59 24.29
C ASP A 63 10.87 -4.39 23.33
N ARG A 64 11.92 -3.54 23.39
CA ARG A 64 12.01 -2.34 22.56
C ARG A 64 12.60 -2.64 21.21
N TYR A 65 11.81 -2.47 20.17
CA TYR A 65 12.24 -2.53 18.78
C TYR A 65 12.54 -1.10 18.27
N VAL A 66 13.68 -0.92 17.62
CA VAL A 66 14.20 0.42 17.25
C VAL A 66 14.28 0.66 15.75
N ALA A 67 14.28 -0.39 14.95
CA ALA A 67 14.28 -0.28 13.50
C ALA A 67 13.65 -1.52 12.86
N SER A 68 13.14 -1.37 11.64
CA SER A 68 12.48 -2.43 10.89
C SER A 68 12.73 -2.31 9.39
N VAL A 69 12.63 -3.43 8.70
CA VAL A 69 12.43 -3.53 7.25
C VAL A 69 11.67 -4.81 6.95
N SER A 70 10.80 -4.78 5.95
CA SER A 70 10.18 -6.00 5.44
C SER A 70 10.50 -6.21 3.98
N LEU A 71 10.62 -7.48 3.60
CA LEU A 71 10.84 -7.96 2.25
C LEU A 71 9.77 -8.99 1.93
N ALA A 72 9.12 -8.87 0.78
CA ALA A 72 8.22 -9.90 0.29
C ALA A 72 8.65 -10.36 -1.11
N ARG A 73 8.44 -11.64 -1.40
CA ARG A 73 8.59 -12.22 -2.73
C ARG A 73 7.23 -12.52 -3.33
N SER A 74 7.03 -12.09 -4.56
CA SER A 74 5.96 -12.52 -5.45
C SER A 74 6.55 -12.96 -6.77
N ASP A 75 5.80 -13.73 -7.54
CA ASP A 75 6.16 -13.95 -8.94
C ASP A 75 5.31 -13.03 -9.83
N LEU A 76 5.88 -12.56 -10.92
CA LEU A 76 5.12 -11.93 -12.00
C LEU A 76 4.26 -12.98 -12.71
N GLN A 77 3.32 -12.54 -13.56
CA GLN A 77 2.45 -13.45 -14.30
C GLN A 77 3.22 -14.37 -15.27
N ASP A 78 4.43 -13.98 -15.65
CA ASP A 78 5.35 -14.80 -16.48
C ASP A 78 6.24 -15.75 -15.65
N GLY A 79 6.02 -15.83 -14.33
CA GLY A 79 6.81 -16.63 -13.40
C GLY A 79 8.12 -15.99 -12.94
N THR A 80 8.48 -14.79 -13.40
CA THR A 80 9.69 -14.10 -12.97
C THR A 80 9.56 -13.63 -11.52
N PRO A 81 10.52 -13.92 -10.62
CA PRO A 81 10.50 -13.42 -9.26
C PRO A 81 10.58 -11.89 -9.20
N LEU A 82 9.74 -11.28 -8.37
CA LEU A 82 9.81 -9.87 -7.99
C LEU A 82 9.84 -9.76 -6.47
N PHE A 83 10.84 -9.08 -5.96
CA PHE A 83 10.91 -8.74 -4.54
C PHE A 83 10.39 -7.33 -4.30
N THR A 84 9.79 -7.12 -3.14
CA THR A 84 9.28 -5.79 -2.73
C THR A 84 9.76 -5.47 -1.32
N VAL A 85 10.37 -4.28 -1.15
CA VAL A 85 10.80 -3.78 0.15
C VAL A 85 9.74 -2.83 0.70
N ALA A 86 9.44 -2.97 1.97
CA ALA A 86 8.49 -2.11 2.66
C ALA A 86 8.83 -1.97 4.16
N PHE A 87 8.04 -1.19 4.87
CA PHE A 87 8.10 -1.02 6.32
C PHE A 87 9.52 -0.72 6.84
N PHE A 88 10.29 0.04 6.03
CA PHE A 88 11.64 0.45 6.38
C PHE A 88 11.59 1.69 7.26
N TYR A 89 11.92 1.51 8.53
CA TYR A 89 11.86 2.57 9.52
C TYR A 89 12.97 2.43 10.57
N CYS A 90 13.40 3.55 11.08
CA CYS A 90 14.30 3.63 12.23
C CYS A 90 13.83 4.76 13.14
N LEU A 91 13.70 4.49 14.43
CA LEU A 91 13.37 5.49 15.43
C LEU A 91 14.35 6.67 15.37
N VAL A 92 13.86 7.88 15.55
CA VAL A 92 14.64 9.13 15.39
C VAL A 92 15.93 9.08 16.19
N ASP A 93 15.87 8.66 17.45
CA ASP A 93 17.02 8.58 18.37
C ASP A 93 18.10 7.59 17.93
N PHE A 94 17.79 6.69 16.99
CA PHE A 94 18.68 5.62 16.52
C PHE A 94 19.13 5.79 15.06
N ARG A 95 18.71 6.84 14.37
CA ARG A 95 19.00 7.04 12.92
C ARG A 95 20.49 7.16 12.59
N ASN A 96 21.34 7.59 13.52
CA ASN A 96 22.78 7.75 13.33
C ASN A 96 23.62 6.51 13.68
N ARG A 97 22.99 5.39 14.06
CA ARG A 97 23.68 4.14 14.45
C ARG A 97 23.89 3.14 13.30
N SER A 98 23.74 3.56 12.04
CA SER A 98 23.87 2.70 10.85
C SER A 98 22.86 1.54 10.77
N PHE A 99 21.82 1.51 11.60
CA PHE A 99 20.82 0.44 11.63
C PHE A 99 20.08 0.28 10.32
N GLY A 100 19.73 1.39 9.65
CA GLY A 100 19.11 1.35 8.34
C GLY A 100 19.99 0.66 7.30
N LYS A 101 21.29 0.95 7.30
CA LYS A 101 22.25 0.26 6.41
C LYS A 101 22.31 -1.23 6.73
N TYR A 102 22.44 -1.58 8.00
CA TYR A 102 22.54 -2.98 8.44
C TYR A 102 21.31 -3.79 8.01
N LEU A 103 20.10 -3.26 8.24
CA LEU A 103 18.85 -3.89 7.82
C LEU A 103 18.78 -4.06 6.30
N PHE A 104 19.15 -3.02 5.56
CA PHE A 104 19.08 -3.06 4.10
C PHE A 104 20.09 -4.03 3.49
N ASP A 105 21.32 -4.09 4.03
CA ASP A 105 22.34 -5.08 3.64
C ASP A 105 21.82 -6.52 3.85
N LYS A 106 21.09 -6.76 4.94
CA LYS A 106 20.48 -8.08 5.22
C LYS A 106 19.43 -8.46 4.19
N ILE A 107 18.48 -7.59 3.88
CA ILE A 107 17.46 -7.91 2.86
C ILE A 107 18.06 -7.96 1.45
N GLN A 108 19.13 -7.19 1.16
CA GLN A 108 19.86 -7.27 -0.09
C GLN A 108 20.47 -8.66 -0.28
N SER A 109 21.03 -9.25 0.76
CA SER A 109 21.56 -10.60 0.69
C SER A 109 20.48 -11.67 0.41
N ILE A 110 19.20 -11.38 0.69
CA ILE A 110 18.07 -12.28 0.42
C ILE A 110 17.57 -12.14 -1.02
N TYR A 111 17.37 -10.90 -1.53
CA TYR A 111 16.90 -10.73 -2.89
C TYR A 111 18.00 -10.85 -3.95
N GLY A 112 19.28 -10.67 -3.56
CA GLY A 112 20.44 -10.86 -4.43
C GLY A 112 20.34 -10.08 -5.74
N ASP A 113 20.49 -10.81 -6.85
CA ASP A 113 20.43 -10.26 -8.19
C ASP A 113 19.01 -10.25 -8.81
N HIS A 114 17.96 -10.49 -8.02
CA HIS A 114 16.60 -10.41 -8.54
C HIS A 114 16.12 -8.97 -8.65
N ASN A 115 15.14 -8.74 -9.55
CA ASN A 115 14.48 -7.45 -9.59
C ASN A 115 13.76 -7.18 -8.27
N CYS A 116 14.09 -6.06 -7.66
CA CYS A 116 13.52 -5.63 -6.39
C CYS A 116 12.86 -4.26 -6.56
N PHE A 117 11.73 -4.06 -5.92
CA PHE A 117 10.91 -2.86 -5.99
C PHE A 117 10.73 -2.23 -4.60
N LEU A 118 10.65 -0.91 -4.56
CA LEU A 118 10.19 -0.14 -3.40
C LEU A 118 9.54 1.18 -3.80
N PHE A 119 8.80 1.77 -2.86
CA PHE A 119 8.41 3.17 -2.90
C PHE A 119 9.38 4.02 -2.08
N GLY A 120 10.18 4.84 -2.75
CA GLY A 120 11.06 5.83 -2.10
C GLY A 120 10.27 7.06 -1.67
N VAL A 121 10.08 7.26 -0.36
CA VAL A 121 9.35 8.39 0.20
C VAL A 121 10.27 9.58 0.42
N GLY A 122 9.80 10.79 0.11
CA GLY A 122 10.56 12.03 0.27
C GLY A 122 11.91 11.97 -0.47
N THR A 123 13.00 12.29 0.19
CA THR A 123 14.37 12.25 -0.37
C THR A 123 15.04 10.88 -0.27
N MET A 124 14.42 9.90 0.39
CA MET A 124 15.01 8.56 0.58
C MET A 124 15.23 7.81 -0.72
N TRP A 125 14.50 8.13 -1.81
CA TRP A 125 14.69 7.52 -3.11
C TRP A 125 16.13 7.67 -3.62
N GLN A 126 16.82 8.81 -3.35
CA GLN A 126 18.22 9.02 -3.73
C GLN A 126 19.19 8.12 -2.96
N TRP A 127 18.87 7.78 -1.71
CA TRP A 127 19.68 6.90 -0.89
C TRP A 127 19.61 5.44 -1.41
N TYR A 128 18.41 4.98 -1.78
CA TYR A 128 18.21 3.66 -2.37
C TYR A 128 18.89 3.54 -3.74
N GLU A 129 18.78 4.58 -4.57
CA GLU A 129 19.45 4.64 -5.88
C GLU A 129 20.97 4.51 -5.74
N LYS A 130 21.58 5.37 -4.92
CA LYS A 130 23.04 5.45 -4.78
C LYS A 130 23.67 4.24 -4.10
N ARG A 131 22.99 3.63 -3.13
CA ARG A 131 23.57 2.57 -2.30
C ARG A 131 23.18 1.16 -2.68
N TYR A 132 21.98 0.98 -3.22
CA TYR A 132 21.37 -0.33 -3.41
C TYR A 132 20.92 -0.58 -4.85
N GLY A 133 21.27 0.32 -5.76
CA GLY A 133 21.02 0.13 -7.18
C GLY A 133 19.56 0.24 -7.61
N PHE A 134 18.69 0.88 -6.84
CA PHE A 134 17.31 1.17 -7.22
C PHE A 134 17.25 2.34 -8.21
N LYS A 135 17.88 2.19 -9.36
CA LYS A 135 18.10 3.25 -10.36
C LYS A 135 17.07 3.29 -11.48
N GLU A 136 16.26 2.25 -11.63
CA GLU A 136 15.19 2.20 -12.60
C GLU A 136 13.95 2.88 -12.00
N LEU A 137 13.81 4.17 -12.26
CA LEU A 137 12.80 5.05 -11.67
C LEU A 137 11.59 5.16 -12.58
N SER A 138 10.38 5.00 -12.03
CA SER A 138 9.17 5.35 -12.79
C SER A 138 9.23 6.81 -13.25
N PRO A 139 8.72 7.12 -14.46
CA PRO A 139 8.76 8.48 -15.01
C PRO A 139 7.81 9.46 -14.28
N TYR A 140 7.07 8.98 -13.29
CA TYR A 140 6.09 9.73 -12.51
C TYR A 140 6.26 9.47 -11.01
N PHE A 141 5.72 10.38 -10.22
CA PHE A 141 5.57 10.21 -8.77
C PHE A 141 4.19 9.65 -8.44
N HIS A 142 4.07 9.13 -7.23
CA HIS A 142 2.77 8.92 -6.63
C HIS A 142 2.46 10.10 -5.71
N CYS A 143 1.26 10.63 -5.87
CA CYS A 143 0.72 11.70 -5.03
C CYS A 143 -0.19 11.11 -3.97
N SER A 144 -0.30 11.78 -2.82
CA SER A 144 -1.36 11.54 -1.86
C SER A 144 -2.41 12.62 -1.95
N ALA A 145 -3.70 12.24 -1.82
CA ALA A 145 -4.80 13.17 -1.59
C ALA A 145 -5.43 12.88 -0.23
N VAL A 146 -5.83 13.93 0.49
CA VAL A 146 -6.46 13.83 1.81
C VAL A 146 -7.67 14.75 1.87
N ILE A 147 -8.82 14.18 2.25
CA ILE A 147 -10.05 14.89 2.57
C ILE A 147 -10.26 14.76 4.08
N GLN A 148 -10.37 15.87 4.80
CA GLN A 148 -10.75 15.86 6.21
C GLN A 148 -12.21 15.43 6.32
N ILE A 149 -12.57 14.70 7.37
CA ILE A 149 -13.90 14.08 7.44
C ILE A 149 -15.01 15.12 7.50
N GLU A 150 -14.78 16.27 8.13
CA GLU A 150 -15.73 17.39 8.18
C GLU A 150 -16.04 17.98 6.80
N ASN A 151 -15.17 17.75 5.82
CA ASN A 151 -15.34 18.17 4.42
C ASN A 151 -15.78 17.01 3.50
N LEU A 152 -15.83 15.78 4.01
CA LEU A 152 -16.25 14.62 3.23
C LEU A 152 -17.78 14.59 3.16
N LYS A 153 -18.30 14.49 1.95
CA LYS A 153 -19.74 14.36 1.69
C LYS A 153 -20.03 13.28 0.66
N ILE A 154 -21.23 12.75 0.70
CA ILE A 154 -21.74 11.90 -0.37
C ILE A 154 -22.52 12.78 -1.34
N PRO A 155 -22.10 12.90 -2.61
CA PRO A 155 -22.78 13.72 -3.59
C PRO A 155 -24.20 13.17 -3.89
N SER A 156 -25.19 14.04 -4.00
CA SER A 156 -26.56 13.68 -4.37
C SER A 156 -26.62 13.02 -5.76
N GLY A 157 -25.82 13.52 -6.70
CA GLY A 157 -25.67 12.97 -8.05
C GLY A 157 -24.21 12.85 -8.45
N ILE A 158 -23.90 11.83 -9.23
CA ILE A 158 -22.64 11.65 -9.99
C ILE A 158 -23.02 11.27 -11.41
N LYS A 159 -22.11 11.46 -12.35
CA LYS A 159 -22.30 10.96 -13.71
C LYS A 159 -22.27 9.43 -13.71
N GLU A 160 -23.38 8.82 -14.06
CA GLU A 160 -23.49 7.37 -14.21
C GLU A 160 -23.04 6.94 -15.62
N VAL A 161 -22.62 5.69 -15.75
CA VAL A 161 -22.24 5.07 -17.03
C VAL A 161 -23.33 4.09 -17.42
N ASP A 162 -23.91 4.29 -18.60
CA ASP A 162 -24.99 3.44 -19.11
C ASP A 162 -24.54 1.97 -19.16
N GLY A 163 -25.41 1.09 -18.66
CA GLY A 163 -25.15 -0.35 -18.62
C GLY A 163 -24.12 -0.80 -17.57
N VAL A 164 -23.68 0.10 -16.68
CA VAL A 164 -22.79 -0.25 -15.55
C VAL A 164 -23.57 -0.20 -14.24
N THR A 165 -23.44 -1.24 -13.42
CA THR A 165 -23.98 -1.31 -12.07
C THR A 165 -22.89 -1.54 -11.04
N VAL A 166 -23.08 -1.07 -9.80
CA VAL A 166 -22.17 -1.32 -8.69
C VAL A 166 -22.78 -2.32 -7.73
N GLU A 167 -22.05 -3.37 -7.42
CA GLU A 167 -22.50 -4.49 -6.60
C GLU A 167 -21.44 -4.95 -5.58
N ASP A 168 -21.80 -5.94 -4.75
CA ASP A 168 -20.84 -6.58 -3.85
C ASP A 168 -19.79 -7.37 -4.63
N LEU A 169 -18.61 -7.55 -4.02
CA LEU A 169 -17.50 -8.21 -4.69
C LEU A 169 -17.81 -9.66 -5.09
N LYS A 170 -17.42 -10.00 -6.31
CA LYS A 170 -17.22 -11.37 -6.79
C LYS A 170 -15.71 -11.58 -6.98
N TYR A 171 -15.08 -12.29 -6.06
CA TYR A 171 -13.63 -12.36 -5.95
C TYR A 171 -12.92 -12.88 -7.20
N ASP A 172 -13.54 -13.82 -7.93
CA ASP A 172 -12.99 -14.33 -9.18
C ASP A 172 -12.96 -13.23 -10.26
N SER A 173 -14.04 -12.47 -10.39
CA SER A 173 -14.13 -11.35 -11.35
C SER A 173 -13.15 -10.22 -11.01
N VAL A 174 -13.02 -9.89 -9.72
CA VAL A 174 -12.04 -8.92 -9.23
C VAL A 174 -10.62 -9.39 -9.49
N SER A 175 -10.33 -10.66 -9.24
CA SER A 175 -9.00 -11.24 -9.46
C SER A 175 -8.61 -11.21 -10.94
N GLU A 176 -9.54 -11.46 -11.84
CA GLU A 176 -9.28 -11.39 -13.28
C GLU A 176 -9.04 -9.96 -13.74
N TYR A 177 -9.84 -9.00 -13.27
CA TYR A 177 -9.63 -7.58 -13.55
C TYR A 177 -8.28 -7.08 -13.01
N ASP A 178 -7.93 -7.46 -11.77
CA ASP A 178 -6.67 -7.08 -11.12
C ASP A 178 -5.43 -7.56 -11.90
N LYS A 179 -5.48 -8.72 -12.53
CA LYS A 179 -4.40 -9.20 -13.41
C LYS A 179 -4.14 -8.29 -14.60
N GLY A 180 -5.17 -7.60 -15.09
CA GLY A 180 -5.03 -6.58 -16.14
C GLY A 180 -4.27 -5.34 -15.67
N ILE A 181 -4.45 -4.95 -14.40
CA ILE A 181 -3.82 -3.78 -13.78
C ILE A 181 -2.41 -4.10 -13.29
N CYS A 182 -2.27 -5.16 -12.49
CA CYS A 182 -1.04 -5.51 -11.81
C CYS A 182 -0.42 -6.78 -12.42
N LYS A 183 0.85 -6.68 -12.82
CA LYS A 183 1.58 -7.82 -13.41
C LYS A 183 2.11 -8.82 -12.38
N MET A 184 1.94 -8.56 -11.08
CA MET A 184 2.25 -9.52 -10.03
C MET A 184 1.14 -10.58 -9.92
N SER A 185 1.51 -11.83 -9.70
CA SER A 185 0.60 -12.89 -9.27
C SER A 185 0.19 -12.68 -7.82
N ARG A 186 -0.86 -11.89 -7.59
CA ARG A 186 -1.28 -11.46 -6.23
C ARG A 186 -2.74 -11.77 -5.88
N THR A 187 -3.39 -12.68 -6.60
CA THR A 187 -4.81 -13.03 -6.36
C THR A 187 -5.10 -13.32 -4.89
N LYS A 188 -4.25 -14.13 -4.24
CA LYS A 188 -4.42 -14.46 -2.82
C LYS A 188 -4.29 -13.23 -1.92
N VAL A 189 -3.32 -12.36 -2.21
CA VAL A 189 -3.09 -11.12 -1.47
C VAL A 189 -4.28 -10.18 -1.62
N ILE A 190 -4.74 -9.92 -2.86
CA ILE A 190 -5.83 -8.97 -3.09
C ILE A 190 -7.14 -9.44 -2.49
N ASN A 191 -7.46 -10.73 -2.60
CA ASN A 191 -8.69 -11.27 -2.02
C ASN A 191 -8.67 -11.18 -0.49
N THR A 192 -7.57 -11.60 0.17
CA THR A 192 -7.44 -11.46 1.63
C THR A 192 -7.48 -9.99 2.07
N TRP A 193 -6.89 -9.08 1.30
CA TRP A 193 -6.90 -7.65 1.55
C TRP A 193 -8.31 -7.08 1.52
N LEU A 194 -9.12 -7.46 0.54
CA LEU A 194 -10.50 -6.99 0.37
C LEU A 194 -11.48 -7.62 1.37
N MET A 195 -11.15 -8.78 1.95
CA MET A 195 -11.94 -9.46 2.99
C MET A 195 -11.55 -9.10 4.42
N ALA A 196 -10.50 -8.30 4.60
CA ALA A 196 -10.00 -7.99 5.94
C ALA A 196 -11.03 -7.20 6.76
N CYS A 197 -10.98 -7.33 8.07
CA CYS A 197 -11.83 -6.55 8.98
C CYS A 197 -11.60 -5.05 8.78
N GLY A 198 -12.68 -4.24 8.87
CA GLY A 198 -12.60 -2.80 8.62
C GLY A 198 -12.32 -2.44 7.15
N VAL A 199 -12.70 -3.31 6.22
CA VAL A 199 -12.63 -3.05 4.77
C VAL A 199 -14.02 -3.06 4.16
N HIS A 200 -14.38 -1.94 3.54
CA HIS A 200 -15.63 -1.73 2.82
C HIS A 200 -15.33 -1.69 1.33
N SER A 201 -15.90 -2.60 0.56
CA SER A 201 -15.51 -2.79 -0.83
C SER A 201 -16.70 -3.04 -1.76
N LYS A 202 -16.57 -2.60 -3.02
CA LYS A 202 -17.57 -2.78 -4.08
C LYS A 202 -16.86 -3.01 -5.41
N MET A 203 -17.57 -3.60 -6.36
CA MET A 203 -17.13 -3.70 -7.76
C MET A 203 -18.20 -3.13 -8.70
N ALA A 204 -17.76 -2.69 -9.87
CA ALA A 204 -18.63 -2.30 -10.97
C ALA A 204 -18.61 -3.35 -12.06
N VAL A 205 -19.78 -3.66 -12.63
CA VAL A 205 -19.95 -4.61 -13.71
C VAL A 205 -20.67 -3.97 -14.89
N ASP A 206 -20.27 -4.35 -16.10
CA ASP A 206 -20.95 -3.96 -17.34
C ASP A 206 -22.22 -4.81 -17.57
N SER A 207 -22.97 -4.49 -18.65
CA SER A 207 -24.20 -5.21 -19.04
C SER A 207 -23.96 -6.69 -19.38
N ASN A 208 -22.70 -7.11 -19.61
CA ASN A 208 -22.33 -8.50 -19.87
C ASN A 208 -21.90 -9.24 -18.59
N GLY A 209 -21.88 -8.52 -17.43
CA GLY A 209 -21.42 -9.06 -16.16
C GLY A 209 -19.89 -9.06 -15.97
N ASN A 210 -19.13 -8.40 -16.85
CA ASN A 210 -17.67 -8.27 -16.69
C ASN A 210 -17.34 -7.21 -15.65
N CYS A 211 -16.35 -7.46 -14.81
CA CYS A 211 -15.81 -6.44 -13.92
C CYS A 211 -15.11 -5.33 -14.72
N VAL A 212 -15.54 -4.08 -14.52
CA VAL A 212 -14.98 -2.87 -15.15
C VAL A 212 -14.35 -1.92 -14.13
N GLY A 213 -14.30 -2.34 -12.88
CA GLY A 213 -13.63 -1.65 -11.80
C GLY A 213 -13.98 -2.22 -10.44
N PHE A 214 -13.12 -2.02 -9.46
CA PHE A 214 -13.39 -2.32 -8.06
C PHE A 214 -12.62 -1.38 -7.13
N GLY A 215 -13.08 -1.27 -5.91
CA GLY A 215 -12.41 -0.45 -4.92
C GLY A 215 -12.75 -0.86 -3.50
N ALA A 216 -11.94 -0.35 -2.59
CA ALA A 216 -12.12 -0.51 -1.16
C ALA A 216 -11.74 0.75 -0.40
N ILE A 217 -12.46 1.01 0.70
CA ILE A 217 -12.05 1.93 1.76
C ILE A 217 -11.70 1.08 2.97
N ARG A 218 -10.52 1.32 3.54
CA ARG A 218 -10.00 0.62 4.70
C ARG A 218 -9.93 1.54 5.90
N GLU A 219 -10.36 1.03 7.04
CA GLU A 219 -10.09 1.64 8.33
C GLU A 219 -8.63 1.40 8.69
N VAL A 220 -7.90 2.45 9.03
CA VAL A 220 -6.47 2.37 9.35
C VAL A 220 -6.16 3.07 10.67
N SER A 221 -4.94 2.88 11.15
CA SER A 221 -4.45 3.46 12.41
C SER A 221 -4.81 4.94 12.58
N LEU A 222 -4.94 5.37 13.83
CA LEU A 222 -5.31 6.73 14.26
C LEU A 222 -6.72 7.16 13.83
N ASN A 223 -7.63 6.22 13.66
CA ASN A 223 -9.02 6.46 13.28
C ASN A 223 -9.14 7.22 11.95
N ARG A 224 -8.50 6.72 10.89
CA ARG A 224 -8.50 7.28 9.55
C ARG A 224 -8.97 6.25 8.53
N LEU A 225 -9.35 6.73 7.36
CA LEU A 225 -9.74 5.94 6.22
C LEU A 225 -8.74 6.09 5.07
N THR A 226 -8.55 5.03 4.30
CA THR A 226 -7.79 5.09 3.05
C THR A 226 -8.51 4.34 1.94
N ILE A 227 -8.60 4.97 0.77
CA ILE A 227 -9.01 4.30 -0.47
C ILE A 227 -7.85 3.40 -0.91
N SER A 228 -8.08 2.06 -0.91
CA SER A 228 -6.97 1.12 -1.05
C SER A 228 -7.44 -0.30 -1.37
N PRO A 229 -7.55 -0.69 -2.67
CA PRO A 229 -7.35 0.09 -3.89
C PRO A 229 -8.62 0.80 -4.40
N LEU A 230 -8.45 1.55 -5.53
CA LEU A 230 -9.55 1.95 -6.41
C LEU A 230 -9.06 1.88 -7.86
N TYR A 231 -9.53 0.89 -8.59
CA TYR A 231 -9.20 0.67 -10.00
C TYR A 231 -10.47 0.66 -10.84
N SER A 232 -10.44 1.30 -11.99
CA SER A 232 -11.58 1.29 -12.92
C SER A 232 -11.17 1.68 -14.33
N ASP A 233 -12.02 1.33 -15.29
CA ASP A 233 -11.81 1.63 -16.71
C ASP A 233 -11.94 3.12 -17.01
N CYS A 234 -12.73 3.86 -16.22
CA CYS A 234 -12.89 5.31 -16.36
C CYS A 234 -13.20 6.01 -15.03
N PRO A 235 -13.02 7.34 -14.94
CA PRO A 235 -13.23 8.10 -13.72
C PRO A 235 -14.68 8.11 -13.23
N GLU A 236 -15.67 8.03 -14.12
CA GLU A 236 -17.08 7.94 -13.75
C GLU A 236 -17.37 6.66 -12.95
N ILE A 237 -16.84 5.52 -13.41
CA ILE A 237 -16.97 4.24 -12.70
C ILE A 237 -16.25 4.29 -11.33
N ALA A 238 -15.06 4.91 -11.25
CA ALA A 238 -14.39 5.12 -9.97
C ALA A 238 -15.24 5.91 -8.98
N ALA A 239 -15.91 6.97 -9.45
CA ALA A 239 -16.81 7.78 -8.63
C ALA A 239 -18.06 6.98 -8.20
N MET A 240 -18.64 6.16 -9.10
CA MET A 240 -19.78 5.27 -8.76
C MET A 240 -19.40 4.28 -7.66
N ILE A 241 -18.24 3.63 -7.77
CA ILE A 241 -17.72 2.69 -6.77
C ILE A 241 -17.52 3.41 -5.43
N LEU A 242 -16.82 4.56 -5.42
CA LEU A 242 -16.55 5.34 -4.22
C LEU A 242 -17.84 5.77 -3.52
N LYS A 243 -18.84 6.28 -4.27
CA LYS A 243 -20.15 6.62 -3.73
C LYS A 243 -20.84 5.43 -3.09
N SER A 244 -20.84 4.28 -3.77
CA SER A 244 -21.46 3.06 -3.26
C SER A 244 -20.80 2.58 -1.97
N ILE A 245 -19.48 2.64 -1.88
CA ILE A 245 -18.75 2.26 -0.65
C ILE A 245 -19.11 3.22 0.48
N LEU A 246 -19.04 4.54 0.28
CA LEU A 246 -19.33 5.53 1.32
C LEU A 246 -20.78 5.46 1.81
N ASN A 247 -21.73 5.04 0.99
CA ASN A 247 -23.11 4.78 1.40
C ASN A 247 -23.29 3.50 2.23
N SER A 248 -22.31 2.62 2.30
CA SER A 248 -22.44 1.30 2.92
C SER A 248 -22.04 1.24 4.39
N PHE A 249 -21.43 2.30 4.95
CA PHE A 249 -20.97 2.35 6.34
C PHE A 249 -20.96 3.78 6.88
N GLU A 250 -20.92 3.90 8.22
CA GLU A 250 -20.82 5.18 8.92
C GLU A 250 -19.37 5.65 8.98
N PHE A 251 -19.06 6.80 8.40
CA PHE A 251 -17.72 7.33 8.32
C PHE A 251 -17.47 8.61 9.16
N SER A 252 -18.50 9.22 9.72
CA SER A 252 -18.39 10.50 10.45
C SER A 252 -17.50 10.43 11.69
N THR A 253 -17.29 9.23 12.23
CA THR A 253 -16.44 9.01 13.41
C THR A 253 -14.94 9.03 13.10
N PHE A 254 -14.56 8.96 11.83
CA PHE A 254 -13.16 8.99 11.40
C PHE A 254 -12.63 10.42 11.30
N LYS A 255 -11.31 10.58 11.06
CA LYS A 255 -10.67 11.90 10.97
C LYS A 255 -10.49 12.37 9.54
N SER A 256 -10.17 11.45 8.65
CA SER A 256 -9.87 11.78 7.23
C SER A 256 -10.04 10.57 6.34
N LEU A 257 -10.25 10.83 5.05
CA LEU A 257 -10.15 9.88 3.95
C LEU A 257 -8.94 10.25 3.09
N SER A 258 -8.06 9.28 2.81
CA SER A 258 -6.87 9.50 1.99
C SER A 258 -6.79 8.51 0.83
N THR A 259 -5.98 8.84 -0.18
CA THR A 259 -5.58 7.90 -1.25
C THR A 259 -4.17 8.21 -1.71
N ILE A 260 -3.50 7.22 -2.30
CA ILE A 260 -2.22 7.38 -3.00
C ILE A 260 -2.44 6.96 -4.45
N TYR A 261 -2.04 7.79 -5.40
CA TYR A 261 -2.32 7.59 -6.82
C TYR A 261 -1.16 8.04 -7.71
N PRO A 262 -1.01 7.50 -8.95
CA PRO A 262 -0.01 7.97 -9.91
C PRO A 262 -0.28 9.42 -10.35
N SER A 263 0.74 10.29 -10.34
CA SER A 263 0.58 11.70 -10.76
C SER A 263 0.18 11.89 -12.22
N THR A 264 0.34 10.85 -13.03
CA THR A 264 -0.12 10.78 -14.42
C THR A 264 -1.63 10.56 -14.56
N ASN A 265 -2.32 10.13 -13.51
CA ASN A 265 -3.79 10.03 -13.53
C ASN A 265 -4.42 11.40 -13.25
N LEU A 266 -4.57 12.21 -14.29
CA LEU A 266 -5.13 13.56 -14.21
C LEU A 266 -6.64 13.60 -13.91
N ALA A 267 -7.31 12.44 -13.87
CA ALA A 267 -8.73 12.35 -13.56
C ALA A 267 -9.04 12.29 -12.05
N ILE A 268 -8.04 12.25 -11.19
CA ILE A 268 -8.25 12.24 -9.72
C ILE A 268 -9.11 13.41 -9.21
N PRO A 269 -8.89 14.67 -9.63
CA PRO A 269 -9.77 15.76 -9.22
C PRO A 269 -11.22 15.55 -9.64
N PHE A 270 -11.46 15.00 -10.83
CA PHE A 270 -12.81 14.66 -11.29
C PHE A 270 -13.50 13.64 -10.37
N VAL A 271 -12.75 12.63 -9.89
CA VAL A 271 -13.28 11.60 -8.99
C VAL A 271 -13.51 12.14 -7.58
N LEU A 272 -12.56 12.90 -7.01
CA LEU A 272 -12.59 13.27 -5.59
C LEU A 272 -13.38 14.57 -5.30
N THR A 273 -13.39 15.55 -6.21
CA THR A 273 -14.04 16.86 -5.97
C THR A 273 -15.52 16.73 -5.61
N PRO A 274 -16.33 15.86 -6.23
CA PRO A 274 -17.73 15.71 -5.84
C PRO A 274 -17.93 15.28 -4.38
N PHE A 275 -16.94 14.60 -3.80
CA PHE A 275 -16.99 14.08 -2.43
C PHE A 275 -16.38 15.05 -1.39
N CYS A 276 -15.96 16.24 -1.79
CA CYS A 276 -15.31 17.19 -0.90
C CYS A 276 -16.02 18.54 -0.91
N ASP A 277 -16.36 19.06 0.27
CA ASP A 277 -16.77 20.47 0.44
C ASP A 277 -15.49 21.31 0.58
N GLY A 278 -15.17 22.09 -0.46
CA GLY A 278 -13.95 22.86 -0.53
C GLY A 278 -12.83 22.15 -1.29
N VAL A 279 -11.61 22.25 -0.79
CA VAL A 279 -10.39 21.77 -1.46
C VAL A 279 -9.77 20.64 -0.65
N PHE A 280 -9.51 19.50 -1.28
CA PHE A 280 -8.68 18.46 -0.68
C PHE A 280 -7.20 18.74 -0.90
N VAL A 281 -6.38 18.32 0.07
CA VAL A 281 -4.93 18.54 0.04
C VAL A 281 -4.26 17.46 -0.79
N THR A 282 -3.46 17.87 -1.78
CA THR A 282 -2.62 16.95 -2.55
C THR A 282 -1.14 17.28 -2.34
N LYS A 283 -0.31 16.25 -2.30
CA LYS A 283 1.15 16.40 -2.27
C LYS A 283 1.84 15.23 -2.96
N GLU A 284 3.01 15.50 -3.52
CA GLU A 284 3.92 14.43 -3.93
C GLU A 284 4.31 13.61 -2.71
N PHE A 285 4.26 12.29 -2.83
CA PHE A 285 4.43 11.39 -1.70
C PHE A 285 5.61 10.43 -1.87
N CYS A 286 5.64 9.66 -2.96
CA CYS A 286 6.70 8.66 -3.15
C CYS A 286 6.98 8.42 -4.63
N ARG A 287 8.10 7.76 -4.90
CA ARG A 287 8.51 7.35 -6.24
C ARG A 287 8.74 5.84 -6.31
N SER A 288 8.20 5.21 -7.33
CA SER A 288 8.46 3.80 -7.62
C SER A 288 9.88 3.61 -8.15
N GLN A 289 10.62 2.67 -7.57
CA GLN A 289 12.00 2.37 -7.91
C GLN A 289 12.24 0.87 -8.02
N PHE A 290 13.04 0.48 -8.99
CA PHE A 290 13.41 -0.90 -9.24
C PHE A 290 14.94 -1.03 -9.38
N THR A 291 15.46 -2.23 -9.07
CA THR A 291 16.88 -2.51 -9.23
C THR A 291 17.28 -2.85 -10.66
N GLN A 292 16.39 -3.45 -11.47
CA GLN A 292 16.72 -3.93 -12.80
C GLN A 292 15.82 -3.37 -13.90
N LYS A 293 14.49 -3.53 -13.77
CA LYS A 293 13.54 -3.07 -14.78
C LYS A 293 12.24 -2.59 -14.15
N ILE A 294 11.69 -1.54 -14.72
CA ILE A 294 10.36 -1.04 -14.36
C ILE A 294 9.31 -2.04 -14.85
N ILE A 295 8.40 -2.42 -13.96
CA ILE A 295 7.21 -3.19 -14.34
C ILE A 295 6.10 -2.17 -14.66
N LYS A 296 5.66 -2.18 -15.93
CA LYS A 296 4.65 -1.22 -16.40
C LYS A 296 3.25 -1.58 -15.90
N THR A 297 2.48 -0.56 -15.64
CA THR A 297 1.08 -0.59 -15.21
C THR A 297 0.25 0.33 -16.10
N ASP A 298 -1.05 0.13 -16.18
CA ASP A 298 -1.98 1.10 -16.78
C ASP A 298 -2.39 2.13 -15.72
N GLU A 299 -1.56 3.16 -15.56
CA GLU A 299 -1.76 4.18 -14.52
C GLU A 299 -3.10 4.94 -14.66
N LYS A 300 -3.67 5.00 -15.88
CA LYS A 300 -4.95 5.67 -16.11
C LYS A 300 -6.12 4.97 -15.43
N LYS A 301 -5.98 3.69 -15.15
CA LYS A 301 -6.98 2.88 -14.43
C LYS A 301 -6.77 2.88 -12.90
N VAL A 302 -5.72 3.53 -12.39
CA VAL A 302 -5.35 3.53 -10.97
C VAL A 302 -5.75 4.84 -10.32
N PHE A 303 -6.86 4.86 -9.58
CA PHE A 303 -7.37 6.01 -8.80
C PHE A 303 -6.95 5.94 -7.32
N GLY A 304 -6.50 4.79 -6.89
CA GLY A 304 -5.89 4.53 -5.60
C GLY A 304 -5.08 3.25 -5.67
N ILE A 305 -3.79 3.30 -5.28
CA ILE A 305 -2.98 2.08 -5.19
C ILE A 305 -3.44 1.21 -4.03
N ARG A 306 -3.18 -0.11 -4.08
CA ARG A 306 -3.53 -1.01 -2.98
C ARG A 306 -2.87 -0.59 -1.66
N HIS A 307 -1.56 -0.36 -1.66
CA HIS A 307 -0.80 0.10 -0.49
C HIS A 307 0.64 0.46 -0.88
N CYS A 308 1.28 1.40 -0.16
CA CYS A 308 2.69 1.70 -0.37
C CYS A 308 3.63 0.63 0.22
N ALA A 309 3.16 -0.25 1.10
CA ALA A 309 3.93 -1.40 1.58
C ALA A 309 3.57 -2.64 0.78
N HIS A 310 4.56 -3.24 0.12
CA HIS A 310 4.42 -4.41 -0.74
C HIS A 310 3.32 -4.31 -1.80
N GLY A 311 2.75 -3.12 -2.00
CA GLY A 311 1.89 -2.79 -3.12
C GLY A 311 2.79 -2.31 -4.26
N TYR A 312 2.47 -2.73 -5.47
CA TYR A 312 3.15 -2.24 -6.66
C TYR A 312 2.28 -1.20 -7.37
N VAL A 313 0.98 -1.41 -7.29
CA VAL A 313 -0.12 -0.52 -7.65
C VAL A 313 -1.21 -0.66 -6.63
#